data_3403c203e177a2f2e4565af31dcfde9b
#
_entry.id   3403c203e177a2f2e4565af31dcfde9b
#
_cell.length_a   1.000
_cell.length_b   1.000
_cell.length_c   1.000
_cell.angle_alpha   90.00
_cell.angle_beta   90.00
_cell.angle_gamma   90.00
#
_symmetry.space_group_name_H-M   'P 1'
#
loop_
_entity.id
_entity.type
_entity.pdbx_description
1 polymer ?
#
loop_
_entity_poly.entity_id
_entity_poly.type
_entity_poly.pdbx_seq_one_letter_code
_entity_poly.pdbx_strand_id
1 'polypeptide(L)' 'MENNEMKCFYRELDRRKKYLITKLNNEIATIEWQWFQNEISDKEYVVAFDDIQKRIRQLEG' A
#
# COMPACT_ATOMS: atom_id res chain seq x y z
N MET A 1 27.57 -19.62 2.73
CA MET A 1 27.39 -18.67 3.82
C MET A 1 26.88 -17.33 3.35
N GLU A 2 27.45 -16.77 2.31
CA GLU A 2 26.97 -15.51 1.74
C GLU A 2 25.50 -15.57 1.34
N ASN A 3 25.07 -16.71 0.80
CA ASN A 3 23.69 -16.90 0.37
C ASN A 3 22.67 -16.82 1.53
N ASN A 4 23.07 -17.22 2.75
CA ASN A 4 22.18 -17.18 3.90
C ASN A 4 21.95 -15.76 4.39
N GLU A 5 22.98 -14.92 4.36
CA GLU A 5 22.87 -13.50 4.73
C GLU A 5 21.98 -12.77 3.74
N MET A 6 22.14 -13.04 2.44
CA MET A 6 21.31 -12.43 1.41
C MET A 6 19.84 -12.87 1.54
N LYS A 7 19.60 -14.14 1.86
CA LYS A 7 18.23 -14.63 2.07
C LYS A 7 17.54 -13.92 3.24
N CYS A 8 18.26 -13.70 4.34
CA CYS A 8 17.72 -12.96 5.48
C CYS A 8 17.37 -11.53 5.09
N PHE A 9 18.24 -10.89 4.33
CA PHE A 9 18.01 -9.53 3.84
C PHE A 9 16.76 -9.44 2.96
N TYR A 10 16.61 -10.37 2.01
CA TYR A 10 15.46 -10.40 1.12
C TYR A 10 14.15 -10.68 1.88
N ARG A 11 14.21 -11.53 2.90
CA ARG A 11 13.03 -11.77 3.76
C ARG A 11 12.60 -10.52 4.49
N GLU A 12 13.53 -9.72 4.98
CA GLU A 12 13.21 -8.45 5.63
C GLU A 12 12.58 -7.47 4.65
N LEU A 13 13.12 -7.39 3.42
CA LEU A 13 12.54 -6.55 2.38
C LEU A 13 11.12 -6.98 2.05
N ASP A 14 10.87 -8.27 1.93
CA ASP A 14 9.53 -8.80 1.66
C ASP A 14 8.57 -8.46 2.80
N ARG A 15 9.00 -8.57 4.05
CA ARG A 15 8.18 -8.19 5.20
C ARG A 15 7.83 -6.71 5.16
N ARG A 16 8.80 -5.87 4.85
CA ARG A 16 8.57 -4.43 4.73
C ARG A 16 7.60 -4.10 3.60
N LYS A 17 7.75 -4.75 2.46
CA LYS A 17 6.83 -4.57 1.34
C LYS A 17 5.41 -4.97 1.73
N LYS A 18 5.23 -6.13 2.37
CA LYS A 18 3.93 -6.60 2.83
C LYS A 18 3.32 -5.63 3.84
N TYR A 19 4.11 -5.12 4.76
CA TYR A 19 3.65 -4.14 5.73
C TYR A 19 3.16 -2.88 5.04
N LEU A 20 3.93 -2.36 4.10
CA LEU A 20 3.57 -1.15 3.36
C LEU A 20 2.32 -1.35 2.51
N ILE A 21 2.19 -2.51 1.86
CA ILE A 21 0.99 -2.85 1.09
C ILE A 21 -0.23 -2.92 2.00
N THR A 22 -0.11 -3.55 3.15
CA THR A 22 -1.20 -3.62 4.15
C THR A 22 -1.59 -2.23 4.60
N LYS A 23 -0.61 -1.38 4.88
CA LYS A 23 -0.86 0.00 5.29
C LYS A 23 -1.58 0.79 4.20
N LEU A 24 -1.17 0.62 2.94
CA LEU A 24 -1.83 1.27 1.81
C LEU A 24 -3.26 0.77 1.62
N ASN A 25 -3.49 -0.53 1.80
CA ASN A 25 -4.85 -1.08 1.75
C ASN A 25 -5.73 -0.51 2.87
N ASN A 26 -5.16 -0.29 4.06
CA ASN A 26 -5.89 0.36 5.15
C ASN A 26 -6.22 1.81 4.81
N GLU A 27 -5.35 2.51 4.10
CA GLU A 27 -5.63 3.87 3.62
C GLU A 27 -6.80 3.88 2.64
N ILE A 28 -6.88 2.88 1.75
CA ILE A 28 -8.02 2.72 0.84
C ILE A 28 -9.31 2.58 1.65
N ALA A 29 -9.33 1.72 2.67
CA ALA A 29 -10.50 1.55 3.52
C ALA A 29 -10.88 2.86 4.20
N THR A 30 -9.90 3.65 4.63
CA THR A 30 -10.15 4.95 5.26
C THR A 30 -10.79 5.93 4.29
N ILE A 31 -10.27 6.05 3.07
CA ILE A 31 -10.84 6.98 2.09
C ILE A 31 -12.22 6.52 1.61
N GLU A 32 -12.46 5.22 1.53
CA GLU A 32 -13.79 4.69 1.21
C GLU A 32 -14.81 5.09 2.26
N TRP A 33 -14.43 4.99 3.52
CA TRP A 33 -15.29 5.40 4.63
C TRP A 33 -15.57 6.90 4.60
N GLN A 34 -14.53 7.71 4.37
CA GLN A 34 -14.68 9.15 4.25
C GLN A 34 -15.59 9.54 3.08
N TRP A 35 -15.42 8.87 1.96
CA TRP A 35 -16.26 9.08 0.79
C TRP A 35 -17.73 8.71 1.09
N PHE A 36 -17.94 7.56 1.74
CA PHE A 36 -19.27 7.10 2.12
C PHE A 36 -19.96 8.11 3.03
N GLN A 37 -19.23 8.73 3.94
CA GLN A 37 -19.76 9.73 4.85
C GLN A 37 -19.85 11.15 4.25
N ASN A 38 -19.52 11.28 2.97
CA ASN A 38 -19.50 12.57 2.26
C ASN A 38 -18.47 13.56 2.81
N GLU A 39 -17.41 13.07 3.44
CA GLU A 39 -16.31 13.93 3.89
C GLU A 39 -15.39 14.32 2.74
N ILE A 40 -15.34 13.51 1.68
CA ILE A 40 -14.60 13.80 0.47
C ILE A 40 -15.52 13.62 -0.74
N SER A 41 -15.22 14.32 -1.82
CA SER A 41 -15.99 14.24 -3.06
C SER A 41 -15.64 12.98 -3.85
N ASP A 42 -16.50 12.63 -4.82
CA ASP A 42 -16.23 11.52 -5.74
C ASP A 42 -14.89 11.69 -6.44
N LYS A 43 -14.58 12.89 -6.88
CA LYS A 43 -13.34 13.20 -7.57
C LYS A 43 -12.13 13.00 -6.65
N GLU A 44 -12.23 13.48 -5.42
CA GLU A 44 -11.17 13.32 -4.43
C GLU A 44 -10.93 11.84 -4.11
N TYR A 45 -12.01 11.06 -3.99
CA TYR A 45 -11.92 9.63 -3.77
C TYR A 45 -11.20 8.93 -4.92
N VAL A 46 -11.59 9.21 -6.15
CA VAL A 46 -11.00 8.58 -7.34
C VAL A 46 -9.51 8.90 -7.45
N VAL A 47 -9.13 10.16 -7.22
CA VAL A 47 -7.73 10.59 -7.28
C VAL A 47 -6.90 9.90 -6.21
N ALA A 48 -7.40 9.89 -4.97
CA ALA A 48 -6.70 9.25 -3.86
C ALA A 48 -6.57 7.74 -4.05
N PHE A 49 -7.64 7.10 -4.51
CA PHE A 49 -7.65 5.66 -4.79
C PHE A 49 -6.61 5.30 -5.86
N ASP A 50 -6.59 6.05 -6.95
CA ASP A 50 -5.65 5.82 -8.05
C ASP A 50 -4.20 5.98 -7.58
N ASP A 51 -3.91 7.01 -6.80
CA ASP A 51 -2.58 7.26 -6.26
C ASP A 51 -2.12 6.10 -5.36
N ILE A 52 -2.99 5.63 -4.48
CA ILE A 52 -2.67 4.51 -3.60
C ILE A 52 -2.43 3.23 -4.41
N GLN A 53 -3.26 2.96 -5.41
CA GLN A 53 -3.10 1.81 -6.28
C GLN A 53 -1.77 1.83 -7.02
N LYS A 54 -1.34 2.99 -7.50
CA LYS A 54 -0.05 3.13 -8.16
C LYS A 54 1.10 2.80 -7.21
N ARG A 55 1.01 3.25 -5.97
CA ARG A 55 2.03 2.95 -4.95
C ARG A 55 2.10 1.46 -4.65
N ILE A 56 0.95 0.80 -4.54
CA ILE A 56 0.90 -0.64 -4.31
C ILE A 56 1.56 -1.39 -5.48
N ARG A 57 1.27 -1.00 -6.72
CA ARG A 57 1.89 -1.61 -7.90
C ARG A 57 3.40 -1.45 -7.91
N GLN A 58 3.90 -0.30 -7.50
CA GLN A 58 5.34 -0.07 -7.40
C GLN A 58 5.99 -1.01 -6.38
N LEU A 59 5.32 -1.28 -5.28
CA LEU A 59 5.82 -2.19 -4.26
C LEU A 59 5.76 -3.65 -4.69
N GLU A 60 4.77 -4.02 -5.47
CA GLU A 60 4.61 -5.38 -5.98
C GLU A 60 5.54 -5.67 -7.16
N GLY A 61 5.80 -4.68 -7.94
CA GLY A 61 6.56 -4.80 -9.17
C GLY A 61 7.99 -4.51 -9.10
#